data_21e66584fb36365cc69b91ee0635ffee
#
_entry.id   21e66584fb36365cc69b91ee0635ffee
#
_cell.length_a   1.000
_cell.length_b   1.000
_cell.length_c   1.000
_cell.angle_alpha   90.00
_cell.angle_beta   90.00
_cell.angle_gamma   90.00
#
_symmetry.space_group_name_H-M   'P 1'
#
loop_
_entity.id
_entity.type
_entity.pdbx_description
1 polymer ?
#
loop_
_entity_poly.entity_id
_entity_poly.type
_entity_poly.pdbx_seq_one_letter_code
_entity_poly.pdbx_strand_id
1 'polypeptide(L)'
;GDDGAYLRSTMKAMVLFGVPPEKYWPYKTDKFNADPDNFCFAFAQSYKAIQYYRLDPAGRTPAAILAEVKKSLAAELPAMFGFSVYSSIPPIGEGTGQIPFPGRGDSLDGGHAVIAIGYDDDKKIGSETGALLIRNSWGTRWGEDGYGWLPYKYILSGLADDFWTLV
;
A
#
# COMPACT_ATOMS: atom_id res chain seq x y z
N GLY A 1 0.08 22.67 3.96
CA GLY A 1 1.30 21.88 4.21
C GLY A 1 1.15 20.48 3.65
N ASP A 2 2.23 19.72 3.63
CA ASP A 2 2.19 18.29 3.28
C ASP A 2 1.90 17.49 4.55
N ASP A 3 0.62 17.37 4.87
CA ASP A 3 0.14 16.70 6.08
C ASP A 3 -0.29 15.24 5.81
N GLY A 4 0.02 14.73 4.59
CA GLY A 4 -0.39 13.41 4.12
C GLY A 4 -1.89 13.33 3.80
N ALA A 5 -2.38 12.11 3.56
CA ALA A 5 -3.79 11.84 3.26
C ALA A 5 -4.27 10.55 3.92
N TYR A 6 -5.52 10.55 4.38
CA TYR A 6 -6.16 9.30 4.81
C TYR A 6 -6.45 8.41 3.62
N LEU A 7 -6.13 7.11 3.71
CA LEU A 7 -6.36 6.13 2.64
C LEU A 7 -7.82 6.14 2.17
N ARG A 8 -8.78 6.16 3.11
CA ARG A 8 -10.21 6.27 2.79
C ARG A 8 -10.56 7.49 1.95
N SER A 9 -9.95 8.65 2.24
CA SER A 9 -10.19 9.89 1.48
C SER A 9 -9.65 9.78 0.06
N THR A 10 -8.48 9.16 -0.11
CA THR A 10 -7.90 8.85 -1.42
C THR A 10 -8.81 7.92 -2.23
N MET A 11 -9.31 6.82 -1.63
CA MET A 11 -10.27 5.92 -2.28
C MET A 11 -11.55 6.65 -2.70
N LYS A 12 -12.08 7.52 -1.82
CA LYS A 12 -13.26 8.34 -2.13
C LYS A 12 -13.01 9.29 -3.29
N ALA A 13 -11.82 9.90 -3.36
CA ALA A 13 -11.45 10.79 -4.48
C ALA A 13 -11.40 10.02 -5.81
N MET A 14 -10.87 8.80 -5.83
CA MET A 14 -10.82 7.94 -7.02
C MET A 14 -12.22 7.56 -7.53
N VAL A 15 -13.20 7.40 -6.65
CA VAL A 15 -14.61 7.15 -7.02
C VAL A 15 -15.30 8.44 -7.48
N LEU A 16 -15.07 9.57 -6.82
CA LEU A 16 -15.74 10.83 -7.16
C LEU A 16 -15.16 11.50 -8.40
N PHE A 17 -13.84 11.56 -8.49
CA PHE A 17 -13.12 12.36 -9.50
C PHE A 17 -12.37 11.51 -10.52
N GLY A 18 -11.96 10.30 -10.15
CA GLY A 18 -11.07 9.49 -10.95
C GLY A 18 -9.60 9.91 -10.78
N VAL A 19 -8.73 9.27 -11.57
CA VAL A 19 -7.28 9.53 -11.57
C VAL A 19 -6.78 9.59 -13.00
N PRO A 20 -6.25 10.74 -13.48
CA PRO A 20 -5.70 10.81 -14.83
C PRO A 20 -4.40 9.99 -14.89
N PRO A 21 -4.04 9.43 -16.07
CA PRO A 21 -2.73 8.82 -16.26
C PRO A 21 -1.59 9.79 -15.92
N GLU A 22 -0.53 9.29 -15.28
CA GLU A 22 0.60 10.08 -14.79
C GLU A 22 1.26 10.95 -15.87
N LYS A 23 1.25 10.53 -17.14
CA LYS A 23 1.79 11.31 -18.27
C LYS A 23 1.15 12.70 -18.42
N TYR A 24 -0.08 12.90 -17.94
CA TYR A 24 -0.79 14.18 -17.99
C TYR A 24 -0.62 15.00 -16.71
N TRP A 25 -0.44 14.31 -15.58
CA TRP A 25 -0.14 14.94 -14.29
C TRP A 25 0.98 14.17 -13.59
N PRO A 26 2.26 14.37 -14.03
CA PRO A 26 3.39 13.64 -13.48
C PRO A 26 3.65 14.02 -12.02
N TYR A 27 4.03 13.03 -11.21
CA TYR A 27 4.45 13.24 -9.84
C TYR A 27 5.69 14.15 -9.77
N LYS A 28 5.52 15.32 -9.13
CA LYS A 28 6.59 16.29 -8.89
C LYS A 28 6.46 16.83 -7.47
N THR A 29 7.50 16.65 -6.66
CA THR A 29 7.51 17.06 -5.25
C THR A 29 7.34 18.56 -5.02
N ASP A 30 7.75 19.37 -5.97
CA ASP A 30 7.58 20.84 -5.95
C ASP A 30 6.14 21.30 -6.27
N LYS A 31 5.30 20.37 -6.73
CA LYS A 31 3.90 20.64 -7.12
C LYS A 31 2.85 20.07 -6.17
N PHE A 32 3.24 19.64 -4.98
CA PHE A 32 2.30 18.97 -4.04
C PHE A 32 1.09 19.85 -3.63
N ASN A 33 1.19 21.16 -3.70
CA ASN A 33 0.11 22.11 -3.46
C ASN A 33 -0.57 22.65 -4.75
N ALA A 34 -0.14 22.20 -5.93
CA ALA A 34 -0.73 22.67 -7.17
C ALA A 34 -1.95 21.81 -7.54
N ASP A 35 -3.01 22.46 -8.01
CA ASP A 35 -4.16 21.75 -8.57
C ASP A 35 -3.85 21.29 -10.01
N PRO A 36 -4.33 20.10 -10.42
CA PRO A 36 -4.34 19.69 -11.81
C PRO A 36 -5.13 20.68 -12.68
N ASP A 37 -4.79 20.76 -13.95
CA ASP A 37 -5.54 21.58 -14.90
C ASP A 37 -6.93 20.99 -15.22
N ASN A 38 -7.79 21.80 -15.87
CA ASN A 38 -9.14 21.37 -16.20
C ASN A 38 -9.20 20.16 -17.13
N PHE A 39 -8.19 19.98 -17.99
CA PHE A 39 -8.09 18.80 -18.84
C PHE A 39 -7.86 17.52 -18.00
N CYS A 40 -6.96 17.58 -17.03
CA CYS A 40 -6.70 16.46 -16.12
C CYS A 40 -7.96 16.06 -15.35
N PHE A 41 -8.72 17.02 -14.80
CA PHE A 41 -9.99 16.75 -14.12
C PHE A 41 -11.03 16.11 -15.05
N ALA A 42 -11.21 16.66 -16.25
CA ALA A 42 -12.16 16.14 -17.23
C ALA A 42 -11.76 14.70 -17.68
N PHE A 43 -10.47 14.48 -17.94
CA PHE A 43 -9.96 13.21 -18.43
C PHE A 43 -9.96 12.13 -17.35
N ALA A 44 -9.75 12.51 -16.08
CA ALA A 44 -9.82 11.60 -14.93
C ALA A 44 -11.18 10.90 -14.81
N GLN A 45 -12.26 11.52 -15.31
CA GLN A 45 -13.61 10.89 -15.32
C GLN A 45 -13.65 9.57 -16.08
N SER A 46 -12.75 9.35 -17.05
CA SER A 46 -12.60 8.09 -17.78
C SER A 46 -11.89 6.98 -16.98
N TYR A 47 -11.35 7.32 -15.82
CA TYR A 47 -10.56 6.43 -14.94
C TYR A 47 -11.09 6.45 -13.52
N LYS A 48 -12.41 6.40 -13.37
CA LYS A 48 -13.09 6.34 -12.07
C LYS A 48 -13.24 4.91 -11.59
N ALA A 49 -13.00 4.69 -10.30
CA ALA A 49 -13.48 3.50 -9.64
C ALA A 49 -15.01 3.58 -9.45
N ILE A 50 -15.69 2.43 -9.44
CA ILE A 50 -17.14 2.34 -9.21
C ILE A 50 -17.42 2.54 -7.73
N GLN A 51 -16.68 1.83 -6.88
CA GLN A 51 -16.79 1.89 -5.42
C GLN A 51 -15.52 1.41 -4.73
N TYR A 52 -15.43 1.66 -3.42
CA TYR A 52 -14.35 1.19 -2.59
C TYR A 52 -14.87 0.44 -1.37
N TYR A 53 -14.10 -0.54 -0.91
CA TYR A 53 -14.46 -1.39 0.23
C TYR A 53 -13.34 -1.41 1.26
N ARG A 54 -13.73 -1.44 2.53
CA ARG A 54 -12.82 -1.70 3.63
C ARG A 54 -12.74 -3.20 3.90
N LEU A 55 -11.52 -3.77 3.87
CA LEU A 55 -11.29 -5.21 4.08
C LEU A 55 -11.10 -5.58 5.55
N ASP A 56 -10.77 -4.59 6.39
CA ASP A 56 -10.52 -4.74 7.84
C ASP A 56 -11.51 -3.94 8.71
N PRO A 57 -12.84 -4.11 8.55
CA PRO A 57 -13.78 -3.41 9.40
C PRO A 57 -13.63 -3.82 10.86
N ALA A 58 -14.01 -2.89 11.78
CA ALA A 58 -13.92 -3.12 13.21
C ALA A 58 -14.59 -4.44 13.64
N GLY A 59 -13.96 -5.14 14.59
CA GLY A 59 -14.47 -6.41 15.14
C GLY A 59 -13.99 -7.66 14.38
N ARG A 60 -13.26 -7.53 13.27
CA ARG A 60 -12.62 -8.69 12.63
C ARG A 60 -11.32 -9.08 13.34
N THR A 61 -11.07 -10.39 13.40
CA THR A 61 -9.78 -10.91 13.89
C THR A 61 -8.68 -10.69 12.85
N PRO A 62 -7.40 -10.55 13.25
CA PRO A 62 -6.29 -10.43 12.31
C PRO A 62 -6.24 -11.53 11.25
N ALA A 63 -6.52 -12.79 11.64
CA ALA A 63 -6.59 -13.89 10.71
C ALA A 63 -7.73 -13.76 9.67
N ALA A 64 -8.89 -13.25 10.08
CA ALA A 64 -10.01 -12.99 9.18
C ALA A 64 -9.70 -11.81 8.23
N ILE A 65 -8.95 -10.80 8.69
CA ILE A 65 -8.47 -9.69 7.85
C ILE A 65 -7.51 -10.23 6.78
N LEU A 66 -6.50 -11.03 7.18
CA LEU A 66 -5.58 -11.64 6.24
C LEU A 66 -6.30 -12.49 5.17
N ALA A 67 -7.28 -13.29 5.59
CA ALA A 67 -8.07 -14.10 4.67
C ALA A 67 -8.86 -13.24 3.66
N GLU A 68 -9.45 -12.12 4.12
CA GLU A 68 -10.19 -11.21 3.24
C GLU A 68 -9.27 -10.47 2.27
N VAL A 69 -8.08 -10.03 2.72
CA VAL A 69 -7.05 -9.44 1.84
C VAL A 69 -6.62 -10.44 0.77
N LYS A 70 -6.29 -11.68 1.14
CA LYS A 70 -5.94 -12.74 0.17
C LYS A 70 -7.06 -13.02 -0.82
N LYS A 71 -8.32 -13.04 -0.37
CA LYS A 71 -9.49 -13.20 -1.23
C LYS A 71 -9.64 -12.06 -2.24
N SER A 72 -9.42 -10.82 -1.81
CA SER A 72 -9.40 -9.64 -2.70
C SER A 72 -8.30 -9.79 -3.76
N LEU A 73 -7.07 -10.13 -3.36
CA LEU A 73 -5.94 -10.33 -4.26
C LEU A 73 -6.15 -11.49 -5.25
N ALA A 74 -6.77 -12.60 -4.80
CA ALA A 74 -7.13 -13.73 -5.66
C ALA A 74 -8.23 -13.37 -6.69
N ALA A 75 -9.03 -12.35 -6.42
CA ALA A 75 -9.99 -11.77 -7.35
C ALA A 75 -9.39 -10.65 -8.23
N GLU A 76 -8.05 -10.53 -8.28
CA GLU A 76 -7.30 -9.51 -9.02
C GLU A 76 -7.61 -8.06 -8.58
N LEU A 77 -8.07 -7.88 -7.33
CA LEU A 77 -8.35 -6.59 -6.72
C LEU A 77 -7.23 -6.23 -5.73
N PRO A 78 -6.30 -5.34 -6.11
CA PRO A 78 -5.24 -4.87 -5.22
C PRO A 78 -5.78 -4.19 -3.97
N ALA A 79 -5.02 -4.25 -2.87
CA ALA A 79 -5.42 -3.64 -1.60
C ALA A 79 -4.40 -2.59 -1.15
N MET A 80 -4.83 -1.33 -1.01
CA MET A 80 -4.05 -0.27 -0.38
C MET A 80 -4.17 -0.39 1.13
N PHE A 81 -3.06 -0.21 1.86
CA PHE A 81 -3.05 -0.30 3.32
C PHE A 81 -1.87 0.46 3.93
N GLY A 82 -1.94 0.72 5.22
CA GLY A 82 -0.86 1.27 6.03
C GLY A 82 -0.10 0.19 6.79
N PHE A 83 1.20 0.40 7.01
CA PHE A 83 1.98 -0.44 7.92
C PHE A 83 3.03 0.36 8.68
N SER A 84 3.44 -0.16 9.82
CA SER A 84 4.48 0.43 10.67
C SER A 84 5.86 0.17 10.09
N VAL A 85 6.63 1.24 9.86
CA VAL A 85 8.02 1.18 9.37
C VAL A 85 8.96 1.16 10.56
N TYR A 86 9.91 0.24 10.54
CA TYR A 86 10.93 0.08 11.57
C TYR A 86 12.34 0.23 11.01
N SER A 87 13.28 0.59 11.87
CA SER A 87 14.70 0.82 11.54
C SER A 87 15.40 -0.40 10.91
N SER A 88 14.82 -1.58 11.01
CA SER A 88 15.33 -2.82 10.37
C SER A 88 15.01 -2.91 8.86
N ILE A 89 14.17 -2.02 8.31
CA ILE A 89 13.89 -2.02 6.87
C ILE A 89 15.11 -1.45 6.13
N PRO A 90 15.70 -2.21 5.18
CA PRO A 90 16.87 -1.74 4.45
C PRO A 90 16.62 -0.42 3.70
N PRO A 91 17.62 0.50 3.66
CA PRO A 91 17.54 1.74 2.88
C PRO A 91 17.31 1.50 1.37
N ILE A 92 16.90 2.56 0.68
CA ILE A 92 16.73 2.52 -0.79
C ILE A 92 18.08 2.20 -1.45
N GLY A 93 18.08 1.22 -2.34
CA GLY A 93 19.28 0.72 -3.02
C GLY A 93 20.04 -0.38 -2.26
N GLU A 94 19.54 -0.75 -1.08
CA GLU A 94 20.05 -1.84 -0.28
C GLU A 94 18.93 -2.87 -0.04
N GLY A 95 19.30 -4.14 0.02
CA GLY A 95 18.37 -5.23 0.30
C GLY A 95 17.53 -5.68 -0.91
N THR A 96 16.75 -6.73 -0.69
CA THR A 96 15.99 -7.48 -1.71
C THR A 96 14.49 -7.15 -1.72
N GLY A 97 14.07 -6.07 -1.05
CA GLY A 97 12.66 -5.75 -0.84
C GLY A 97 11.94 -6.67 0.15
N GLN A 98 12.63 -7.59 0.79
CA GLN A 98 12.07 -8.40 1.87
C GLN A 98 12.08 -7.59 3.17
N ILE A 99 10.89 -7.22 3.65
CA ILE A 99 10.74 -6.44 4.87
C ILE A 99 10.81 -7.38 6.07
N PRO A 100 11.81 -7.22 6.96
CA PRO A 100 11.90 -8.07 8.14
C PRO A 100 10.78 -7.77 9.13
N PHE A 101 10.33 -8.77 9.90
CA PHE A 101 9.48 -8.51 11.05
C PHE A 101 10.33 -7.90 12.18
N PRO A 102 9.90 -6.78 12.82
CA PRO A 102 10.74 -6.05 13.76
C PRO A 102 11.14 -6.89 14.98
N GLY A 103 12.37 -6.75 15.39
CA GLY A 103 12.96 -7.35 16.58
C GLY A 103 12.97 -6.41 17.78
N ARG A 104 13.48 -6.90 18.94
CA ARG A 104 13.51 -6.13 20.20
C ARG A 104 14.36 -4.84 20.16
N GLY A 105 15.29 -4.74 19.22
CA GLY A 105 16.20 -3.58 19.09
C GLY A 105 15.75 -2.54 18.08
N ASP A 106 14.68 -2.82 17.34
CA ASP A 106 14.22 -1.95 16.27
C ASP A 106 13.38 -0.79 16.80
N SER A 107 13.63 0.41 16.30
CA SER A 107 12.83 1.60 16.58
C SER A 107 11.73 1.78 15.53
N LEU A 108 10.58 2.29 15.97
CA LEU A 108 9.51 2.71 15.06
C LEU A 108 9.90 4.04 14.40
N ASP A 109 9.99 4.04 13.09
CA ASP A 109 10.33 5.24 12.30
C ASP A 109 9.08 6.00 11.80
N GLY A 110 7.92 5.32 11.75
CA GLY A 110 6.65 5.93 11.37
C GLY A 110 5.70 4.96 10.69
N GLY A 111 4.70 5.52 10.01
CA GLY A 111 3.76 4.78 9.17
C GLY A 111 4.04 5.00 7.68
N HIS A 112 3.68 4.03 6.85
CA HIS A 112 3.82 4.12 5.40
C HIS A 112 2.66 3.43 4.69
N ALA A 113 2.23 3.98 3.56
CA ALA A 113 1.15 3.42 2.75
C ALA A 113 1.71 2.75 1.49
N VAL A 114 1.24 1.54 1.21
CA VAL A 114 1.63 0.73 0.04
C VAL A 114 0.42 0.01 -0.53
N ILE A 115 0.62 -0.67 -1.68
CA ILE A 115 -0.41 -1.50 -2.30
C ILE A 115 0.04 -2.96 -2.30
N ALA A 116 -0.76 -3.85 -1.71
CA ALA A 116 -0.64 -5.29 -1.91
C ALA A 116 -1.22 -5.66 -3.28
N ILE A 117 -0.46 -6.42 -4.07
CA ILE A 117 -0.82 -6.84 -5.43
C ILE A 117 -0.81 -8.36 -5.60
N GLY A 118 -0.36 -9.09 -4.58
CA GLY A 118 -0.28 -10.55 -4.58
C GLY A 118 0.09 -11.09 -3.22
N TYR A 119 0.23 -12.39 -3.13
CA TYR A 119 0.67 -13.08 -1.92
C TYR A 119 1.33 -14.42 -2.26
N ASP A 120 2.14 -14.92 -1.33
CA ASP A 120 2.74 -16.25 -1.38
C ASP A 120 2.75 -16.83 0.03
N ASP A 121 2.06 -17.96 0.20
CA ASP A 121 1.91 -18.64 1.49
C ASP A 121 3.19 -19.34 1.95
N ASP A 122 4.09 -19.65 1.02
CA ASP A 122 5.36 -20.33 1.27
C ASP A 122 6.57 -19.40 1.33
N LYS A 123 6.37 -18.09 1.04
CA LYS A 123 7.44 -17.10 1.07
C LYS A 123 8.05 -17.00 2.46
N LYS A 124 9.36 -17.21 2.54
CA LYS A 124 10.11 -17.10 3.81
C LYS A 124 10.85 -15.77 3.89
N ILE A 125 10.70 -15.07 5.01
CA ILE A 125 11.42 -13.84 5.35
C ILE A 125 11.89 -13.97 6.80
N GLY A 126 13.17 -14.22 7.00
CA GLY A 126 13.71 -14.58 8.31
C GLY A 126 13.05 -15.83 8.87
N SER A 127 12.43 -15.72 10.05
CA SER A 127 11.67 -16.79 10.71
C SER A 127 10.21 -16.88 10.26
N GLU A 128 9.72 -15.87 9.53
CA GLU A 128 8.31 -15.78 9.15
C GLU A 128 8.04 -16.52 7.83
N THR A 129 6.87 -17.11 7.71
CA THR A 129 6.41 -17.81 6.50
C THR A 129 5.06 -17.22 6.06
N GLY A 130 4.93 -16.99 4.77
CA GLY A 130 3.81 -16.30 4.14
C GLY A 130 3.98 -14.78 4.12
N ALA A 131 3.82 -14.18 2.93
CA ALA A 131 3.98 -12.74 2.74
C ALA A 131 3.05 -12.19 1.66
N LEU A 132 2.73 -10.90 1.79
CA LEU A 132 2.12 -10.10 0.74
C LEU A 132 3.20 -9.58 -0.20
N LEU A 133 2.98 -9.66 -1.51
CA LEU A 133 3.73 -8.92 -2.50
C LEU A 133 3.18 -7.49 -2.55
N ILE A 134 4.03 -6.51 -2.29
CA ILE A 134 3.66 -5.10 -2.26
C ILE A 134 4.35 -4.33 -3.38
N ARG A 135 3.66 -3.31 -3.91
CA ARG A 135 4.26 -2.25 -4.71
C ARG A 135 4.46 -1.03 -3.81
N ASN A 136 5.71 -0.55 -3.76
CA ASN A 136 6.11 0.61 -2.97
C ASN A 136 6.19 1.87 -3.84
N SER A 137 6.25 3.05 -3.20
CA SER A 137 6.40 4.36 -3.85
C SER A 137 7.83 4.94 -3.75
N TRP A 138 8.82 4.14 -3.33
CA TRP A 138 10.21 4.57 -3.14
C TRP A 138 11.08 4.45 -4.40
N GLY A 139 10.45 4.22 -5.56
CA GLY A 139 11.12 4.10 -6.85
C GLY A 139 11.69 2.70 -7.11
N THR A 140 12.17 2.51 -8.35
CA THR A 140 12.63 1.19 -8.83
C THR A 140 13.96 0.72 -8.24
N ARG A 141 14.68 1.61 -7.53
CA ARG A 141 15.91 1.22 -6.80
C ARG A 141 15.63 0.53 -5.47
N TRP A 142 14.38 0.55 -5.00
CA TRP A 142 13.97 -0.17 -3.80
C TRP A 142 13.49 -1.57 -4.15
N GLY A 143 14.00 -2.58 -3.43
CA GLY A 143 13.57 -3.98 -3.60
C GLY A 143 13.79 -4.52 -5.01
N GLU A 144 12.82 -5.26 -5.50
CA GLU A 144 12.78 -5.84 -6.85
C GLU A 144 12.02 -4.87 -7.78
N ASP A 145 12.70 -3.90 -8.37
CA ASP A 145 12.11 -2.88 -9.26
C ASP A 145 10.92 -2.10 -8.62
N GLY A 146 11.01 -1.79 -7.33
CA GLY A 146 9.98 -1.08 -6.58
C GLY A 146 8.95 -2.00 -5.92
N TYR A 147 9.12 -3.31 -6.03
CA TYR A 147 8.30 -4.32 -5.36
C TYR A 147 9.04 -4.97 -4.20
N GLY A 148 8.28 -5.51 -3.26
CA GLY A 148 8.85 -6.19 -2.11
C GLY A 148 7.83 -7.11 -1.42
N TRP A 149 8.27 -7.72 -0.32
CA TRP A 149 7.49 -8.71 0.40
C TRP A 149 7.33 -8.31 1.86
N LEU A 150 6.08 -8.24 2.32
CA LEU A 150 5.72 -7.93 3.71
C LEU A 150 5.17 -9.20 4.38
N PRO A 151 5.80 -9.72 5.46
CA PRO A 151 5.33 -10.90 6.15
C PRO A 151 3.88 -10.75 6.64
N TYR A 152 3.07 -11.80 6.54
CA TYR A 152 1.71 -11.85 7.10
C TYR A 152 1.67 -11.50 8.58
N LYS A 153 2.78 -11.71 9.27
CA LYS A 153 2.96 -11.37 10.68
C LYS A 153 2.66 -9.92 11.00
N TYR A 154 2.88 -8.99 10.06
CA TYR A 154 2.50 -7.57 10.24
C TYR A 154 1.00 -7.41 10.45
N ILE A 155 0.17 -8.08 9.63
CA ILE A 155 -1.29 -8.07 9.81
C ILE A 155 -1.66 -8.79 11.11
N LEU A 156 -1.10 -9.99 11.33
CA LEU A 156 -1.43 -10.83 12.48
C LEU A 156 -1.06 -10.21 13.83
N SER A 157 -0.12 -9.25 13.83
CA SER A 157 0.34 -8.54 15.03
C SER A 157 -0.19 -7.10 15.13
N GLY A 158 -1.07 -6.66 14.21
CA GLY A 158 -1.62 -5.31 14.21
C GLY A 158 -0.64 -4.21 13.82
N LEU A 159 0.43 -4.56 13.07
CA LEU A 159 1.41 -3.61 12.52
C LEU A 159 1.09 -3.20 11.08
N ALA A 160 0.03 -3.75 10.50
CA ALA A 160 -0.54 -3.34 9.22
C ALA A 160 -2.07 -3.31 9.34
N ASP A 161 -2.67 -2.20 8.88
CA ASP A 161 -4.10 -1.94 9.00
C ASP A 161 -4.61 -1.01 7.89
N ASP A 162 -5.88 -0.59 8.01
CA ASP A 162 -6.57 0.32 7.09
C ASP A 162 -6.55 -0.19 5.64
N PHE A 163 -6.94 -1.46 5.46
CA PHE A 163 -6.99 -2.14 4.17
C PHE A 163 -8.20 -1.72 3.35
N TRP A 164 -7.96 -1.22 2.14
CA TRP A 164 -8.98 -0.78 1.18
C TRP A 164 -8.74 -1.36 -0.20
N THR A 165 -9.82 -1.71 -0.91
CA THR A 165 -9.77 -2.09 -2.33
C THR A 165 -10.77 -1.29 -3.14
N LEU A 166 -10.57 -1.27 -4.47
CA LEU A 166 -11.40 -0.58 -5.46
C LEU A 166 -11.97 -1.57 -6.47
N VAL A 167 -13.16 -1.30 -6.96
CA VAL A 167 -13.78 -1.93 -8.13
C VAL A 167 -14.30 -0.87 -9.08
#